data_da9c0b93f9544b477160b27ad681c6d5
#
_entry.id   da9c0b93f9544b477160b27ad681c6d5
#
_cell.length_a   1.000
_cell.length_b   1.000
_cell.length_c   1.000
_cell.angle_alpha   90.00
_cell.angle_beta   90.00
_cell.angle_gamma   90.00
#
_symmetry.space_group_name_H-M   'P 1'
#
loop_
_entity.id
_entity.type
_entity.pdbx_description
1 polymer ?
#
loop_
_entity_poly.entity_id
_entity_poly.type
_entity_poly.pdbx_seq_one_letter_code
_entity_poly.pdbx_strand_id
1 'polypeptide(L)'
;MEAYIQDVSAFLPNDPVDNDTMEEVLGMVGEVPSKTRRVILRSNGIKQRYYAIDPATGNFTHSNAEMTAEAVRLLRPYPEFSINHIESLVCGTSTPDQLMPGHASMVHGLLGNPPCEAISTIGICLSGISAMKYALMNVASGMSQNAVATGSELPTSFLRAGFYNVAGKNSKGRDSREIIPFEADFLRWMLSDGAGALFIASSPRKNGPNLKLDWMETLSFANMLPACMYAGAEKNGDGSITGWRQMDSPLDAIKKDSLAIRQDLKLLNDHIMQTLVDKALPIALAKHPTRPEEIDWLLPHMSSNYFRQKLYDHMKALGFKIPYERWFINLEEKGNTGAASIYIMLEELFHSDRLEKGQRLFLIVPESGRFSICYAMLTVV
;
A
#
# COMPACT_ATOMS: atom_id res chain seq x y z
N MET A 1 6.73 7.78 26.46
CA MET A 1 5.71 8.82 26.23
C MET A 1 4.65 8.24 25.31
N GLU A 2 3.51 8.87 25.15
CA GLU A 2 2.46 8.45 24.22
C GLU A 2 2.64 9.17 22.88
N ALA A 3 2.07 8.63 21.82
CA ALA A 3 2.05 9.25 20.50
C ALA A 3 0.61 9.21 19.94
N TYR A 4 0.20 10.31 19.31
CA TYR A 4 -1.15 10.54 18.83
C TYR A 4 -1.14 10.94 17.36
N ILE A 5 -1.92 10.27 16.55
CA ILE A 5 -2.25 10.73 15.21
C ILE A 5 -3.25 11.86 15.36
N GLN A 6 -2.87 13.07 15.03
CA GLN A 6 -3.71 14.27 15.17
C GLN A 6 -4.45 14.60 13.88
N ASP A 7 -3.94 14.17 12.72
CA ASP A 7 -4.55 14.41 11.43
C ASP A 7 -4.13 13.38 10.41
N VAL A 8 -4.99 13.17 9.43
CA VAL A 8 -4.81 12.24 8.32
C VAL A 8 -5.20 12.94 7.03
N SER A 9 -4.43 12.71 5.96
CA SER A 9 -4.74 13.24 4.63
C SER A 9 -4.48 12.19 3.55
N ALA A 10 -5.15 12.35 2.42
CA ALA A 10 -4.96 11.52 1.24
C ALA A 10 -4.88 12.39 -0.03
N PHE A 11 -4.07 11.93 -0.98
CA PHE A 11 -4.00 12.49 -2.33
C PHE A 11 -4.19 11.37 -3.34
N LEU A 12 -5.20 11.50 -4.16
CA LEU A 12 -5.50 10.61 -5.28
C LEU A 12 -5.35 11.42 -6.58
N PRO A 13 -4.48 10.98 -7.49
CA PRO A 13 -4.19 11.78 -8.69
C PRO A 13 -5.34 11.72 -9.69
N ASN A 14 -5.66 12.86 -10.30
CA ASN A 14 -6.65 13.02 -11.36
C ASN A 14 -8.08 12.58 -10.96
N ASP A 15 -8.97 12.46 -11.93
CA ASP A 15 -10.31 11.91 -11.74
C ASP A 15 -10.27 10.38 -11.66
N PRO A 16 -11.25 9.75 -10.97
CA PRO A 16 -11.32 8.29 -10.90
C PRO A 16 -11.61 7.69 -12.28
N VAL A 17 -10.94 6.57 -12.56
CA VAL A 17 -11.08 5.81 -13.80
C VAL A 17 -11.87 4.53 -13.51
N ASP A 18 -12.96 4.32 -14.24
CA ASP A 18 -13.82 3.15 -14.10
C ASP A 18 -13.30 1.91 -14.86
N ASN A 19 -14.04 0.81 -14.72
CA ASN A 19 -13.68 -0.46 -15.35
C ASN A 19 -13.80 -0.45 -16.88
N ASP A 20 -14.58 0.44 -17.47
CA ASP A 20 -14.79 0.49 -18.91
C ASP A 20 -13.65 1.26 -19.60
N THR A 21 -13.20 2.36 -19.00
CA THR A 21 -12.20 3.28 -19.55
C THR A 21 -10.76 2.96 -19.13
N MET A 22 -10.53 2.16 -18.08
CA MET A 22 -9.20 1.94 -17.52
C MET A 22 -8.17 1.38 -18.53
N GLU A 23 -8.59 0.55 -19.49
CA GLU A 23 -7.68 -0.01 -20.48
C GLU A 23 -7.24 1.02 -21.53
N GLU A 24 -8.09 2.03 -21.80
CA GLU A 24 -7.73 3.16 -22.64
C GLU A 24 -6.66 4.02 -21.97
N VAL A 25 -6.82 4.30 -20.67
CA VAL A 25 -5.85 5.09 -19.90
C VAL A 25 -4.51 4.37 -19.75
N LEU A 26 -4.51 3.09 -19.41
CA LEU A 26 -3.28 2.29 -19.27
C LEU A 26 -2.67 1.90 -20.63
N GLY A 27 -3.44 1.99 -21.71
CA GLY A 27 -3.08 1.52 -23.04
C GLY A 27 -3.25 0.01 -23.20
N MET A 28 -3.41 -0.43 -24.45
CA MET A 28 -3.53 -1.83 -24.83
C MET A 28 -2.14 -2.43 -25.08
N VAL A 29 -1.78 -3.49 -24.37
CA VAL A 29 -0.53 -4.21 -24.60
C VAL A 29 -0.62 -4.97 -25.94
N GLY A 30 0.31 -4.69 -26.86
CA GLY A 30 0.28 -5.26 -28.21
C GLY A 30 -0.92 -4.85 -29.05
N GLU A 31 -1.54 -3.71 -28.75
CA GLU A 31 -2.68 -3.15 -29.48
C GLU A 31 -3.94 -4.04 -29.47
N VAL A 32 -4.05 -4.95 -28.50
CA VAL A 32 -5.21 -5.84 -28.33
C VAL A 32 -5.79 -5.75 -26.93
N PRO A 33 -7.15 -5.78 -26.79
CA PRO A 33 -7.78 -5.80 -25.47
C PRO A 33 -7.40 -7.04 -24.64
N SER A 34 -7.22 -6.86 -23.33
CA SER A 34 -6.93 -7.99 -22.42
C SER A 34 -8.10 -8.97 -22.35
N LYS A 35 -7.80 -10.25 -22.56
CA LYS A 35 -8.78 -11.35 -22.46
C LYS A 35 -9.14 -11.68 -21.01
N THR A 36 -8.27 -11.39 -20.07
CA THR A 36 -8.42 -11.75 -18.66
C THR A 36 -9.11 -10.66 -17.85
N ARG A 37 -9.09 -9.40 -18.31
CA ARG A 37 -9.65 -8.23 -17.62
C ARG A 37 -11.04 -8.48 -17.00
N ARG A 38 -11.96 -9.00 -17.80
CA ARG A 38 -13.35 -9.22 -17.40
C ARG A 38 -13.50 -10.19 -16.21
N VAL A 39 -12.69 -11.24 -16.19
CA VAL A 39 -12.71 -12.24 -15.11
C VAL A 39 -12.09 -11.66 -13.85
N ILE A 40 -10.98 -10.96 -13.98
CA ILE A 40 -10.27 -10.35 -12.86
C ILE A 40 -11.13 -9.26 -12.20
N LEU A 41 -11.74 -8.37 -12.99
CA LEU A 41 -12.61 -7.30 -12.50
C LEU A 41 -13.82 -7.84 -11.74
N ARG A 42 -14.44 -8.91 -12.24
CA ARG A 42 -15.55 -9.57 -11.52
C ARG A 42 -15.11 -10.12 -10.17
N SER A 43 -13.90 -10.68 -10.10
CA SER A 43 -13.38 -11.30 -8.88
C SER A 43 -12.90 -10.29 -7.85
N ASN A 44 -12.27 -9.19 -8.30
CA ASN A 44 -11.69 -8.22 -7.36
C ASN A 44 -12.72 -7.24 -6.79
N GLY A 45 -13.84 -7.02 -7.48
CA GLY A 45 -14.93 -6.13 -7.05
C GLY A 45 -14.59 -4.64 -7.04
N ILE A 46 -13.46 -4.23 -7.64
CA ILE A 46 -13.05 -2.83 -7.73
C ILE A 46 -13.83 -2.18 -8.88
N LYS A 47 -14.41 -1.02 -8.63
CA LYS A 47 -15.20 -0.26 -9.61
C LYS A 47 -14.42 0.91 -10.21
N GLN A 48 -13.58 1.55 -9.38
CA GLN A 48 -12.81 2.74 -9.75
C GLN A 48 -11.37 2.64 -9.27
N ARG A 49 -10.47 3.34 -9.96
CA ARG A 49 -9.05 3.48 -9.62
C ARG A 49 -8.61 4.89 -9.96
N TYR A 50 -7.45 5.26 -9.44
CA TYR A 50 -6.81 6.53 -9.73
C TYR A 50 -5.46 6.25 -10.40
N TYR A 51 -5.18 6.99 -11.46
CA TYR A 51 -3.95 6.86 -12.21
C TYR A 51 -3.30 8.23 -12.41
N ALA A 52 -2.03 8.34 -12.08
CA ALA A 52 -1.22 9.53 -12.31
C ALA A 52 -0.82 9.66 -13.79
N ILE A 53 -1.76 9.42 -14.69
CA ILE A 53 -1.60 9.50 -16.15
C ILE A 53 -2.65 10.46 -16.68
N ASP A 54 -2.23 11.38 -17.54
CA ASP A 54 -3.13 12.18 -18.36
C ASP A 54 -3.68 11.31 -19.50
N PRO A 55 -5.00 11.04 -19.54
CA PRO A 55 -5.59 10.18 -20.57
C PRO A 55 -5.40 10.71 -22.01
N ALA A 56 -5.28 12.03 -22.18
CA ALA A 56 -5.16 12.65 -23.50
C ALA A 56 -3.74 12.49 -24.09
N THR A 57 -2.72 12.49 -23.24
CA THR A 57 -1.31 12.46 -23.67
C THR A 57 -0.58 11.16 -23.35
N GLY A 58 -1.09 10.37 -22.40
CA GLY A 58 -0.43 9.17 -21.85
C GLY A 58 0.80 9.47 -20.97
N ASN A 59 1.05 10.74 -20.66
CA ASN A 59 2.16 11.17 -19.83
C ASN A 59 1.80 11.09 -18.34
N PHE A 60 2.79 10.93 -17.48
CA PHE A 60 2.57 11.06 -16.04
C PHE A 60 2.21 12.49 -15.67
N THR A 61 1.19 12.64 -14.82
CA THR A 61 0.80 13.93 -14.21
C THR A 61 1.58 14.21 -12.94
N HIS A 62 1.97 13.16 -12.24
CA HIS A 62 2.74 13.23 -10.99
C HIS A 62 3.75 12.08 -10.91
N SER A 63 4.88 12.34 -10.32
CA SER A 63 5.78 11.32 -9.77
C SER A 63 5.24 10.82 -8.43
N ASN A 64 5.77 9.72 -7.91
CA ASN A 64 5.38 9.21 -6.60
C ASN A 64 5.77 10.19 -5.47
N ALA A 65 6.94 10.83 -5.58
CA ALA A 65 7.39 11.83 -4.63
C ALA A 65 6.48 13.08 -4.63
N GLU A 66 5.99 13.52 -5.79
CA GLU A 66 5.04 14.64 -5.90
C GLU A 66 3.70 14.29 -5.25
N MET A 67 3.12 13.12 -5.54
CA MET A 67 1.88 12.68 -4.87
C MET A 67 2.04 12.65 -3.35
N THR A 68 3.19 12.15 -2.88
CA THR A 68 3.49 12.09 -1.44
C THR A 68 3.58 13.48 -0.84
N ALA A 69 4.26 14.42 -1.51
CA ALA A 69 4.37 15.80 -1.07
C ALA A 69 3.00 16.49 -1.03
N GLU A 70 2.12 16.24 -2.01
CA GLU A 70 0.74 16.77 -2.00
C GLU A 70 -0.05 16.22 -0.79
N ALA A 71 0.03 14.92 -0.50
CA ALA A 71 -0.61 14.36 0.68
C ALA A 71 -0.13 15.06 1.98
N VAL A 72 1.19 15.32 2.11
CA VAL A 72 1.74 16.06 3.27
C VAL A 72 1.22 17.50 3.32
N ARG A 73 1.12 18.20 2.18
CA ARG A 73 0.59 19.57 2.10
C ARG A 73 -0.88 19.68 2.48
N LEU A 74 -1.64 18.60 2.38
CA LEU A 74 -3.05 18.55 2.75
C LEU A 74 -3.28 18.43 4.26
N LEU A 75 -2.29 18.06 5.07
CA LEU A 75 -2.41 17.95 6.52
C LEU A 75 -2.82 19.29 7.18
N ARG A 76 -3.74 19.21 8.15
CA ARG A 76 -4.25 20.35 8.93
C ARG A 76 -4.44 19.95 10.41
N PRO A 77 -3.39 19.52 11.12
CA PRO A 77 -3.51 19.06 12.50
C PRO A 77 -3.97 20.16 13.48
N TYR A 78 -3.64 21.42 13.18
CA TYR A 78 -4.06 22.61 13.93
C TYR A 78 -4.02 23.86 13.04
N PRO A 79 -4.73 24.97 13.41
CA PRO A 79 -4.89 26.14 12.52
C PRO A 79 -3.59 26.79 12.01
N GLU A 80 -2.57 26.86 12.86
CA GLU A 80 -1.28 27.48 12.52
C GLU A 80 -0.27 26.47 11.97
N PHE A 81 -0.69 25.28 11.60
CA PHE A 81 0.22 24.26 11.05
C PHE A 81 0.90 24.75 9.78
N SER A 82 2.19 24.53 9.75
CA SER A 82 3.03 24.70 8.57
C SER A 82 3.92 23.47 8.40
N ILE A 83 4.18 23.07 7.17
CA ILE A 83 5.15 22.02 6.86
C ILE A 83 6.54 22.32 7.47
N ASN A 84 6.84 23.59 7.74
CA ASN A 84 8.08 24.01 8.40
C ASN A 84 8.20 23.51 9.86
N HIS A 85 7.10 23.03 10.45
CA HIS A 85 7.11 22.48 11.81
C HIS A 85 7.48 21.00 11.87
N ILE A 86 7.64 20.33 10.72
CA ILE A 86 7.92 18.89 10.64
C ILE A 86 9.36 18.62 11.10
N GLU A 87 9.51 17.84 12.17
CA GLU A 87 10.81 17.45 12.72
C GLU A 87 11.30 16.10 12.16
N SER A 88 10.39 15.17 11.84
CA SER A 88 10.71 13.88 11.24
C SER A 88 9.72 13.56 10.11
N LEU A 89 10.26 13.19 8.94
CA LEU A 89 9.51 12.79 7.75
C LEU A 89 9.85 11.35 7.40
N VAL A 90 8.87 10.45 7.51
CA VAL A 90 9.05 9.02 7.27
C VAL A 90 8.16 8.59 6.11
N CYS A 91 8.76 8.23 4.98
CA CYS A 91 8.03 7.91 3.76
C CYS A 91 8.15 6.44 3.38
N GLY A 92 7.01 5.76 3.23
CA GLY A 92 6.92 4.36 2.86
C GLY A 92 6.39 4.17 1.45
N THR A 93 7.17 3.50 0.60
CA THR A 93 6.75 3.11 -0.76
C THR A 93 7.53 1.91 -1.26
N SER A 94 6.95 1.15 -2.20
CA SER A 94 7.66 0.11 -2.96
C SER A 94 7.96 0.54 -4.39
N THR A 95 7.39 1.66 -4.81
CA THR A 95 7.53 2.21 -6.16
C THR A 95 8.19 3.59 -6.15
N PRO A 96 9.40 3.74 -5.53
CA PRO A 96 10.11 5.01 -5.59
C PRO A 96 10.42 5.36 -7.04
N ASP A 97 10.45 6.65 -7.38
CA ASP A 97 10.69 7.10 -8.75
C ASP A 97 12.08 6.68 -9.27
N GLN A 98 13.04 6.51 -8.39
CA GLN A 98 14.40 6.06 -8.68
C GLN A 98 14.99 5.23 -7.52
N LEU A 99 16.09 4.51 -7.79
CA LEU A 99 16.78 3.71 -6.76
C LEU A 99 17.51 4.59 -5.73
N MET A 100 18.04 5.72 -6.16
CA MET A 100 18.79 6.70 -5.35
C MET A 100 18.61 8.10 -5.93
N PRO A 101 18.45 9.14 -5.11
CA PRO A 101 18.29 9.17 -3.65
C PRO A 101 17.05 8.46 -3.13
N GLY A 102 16.96 8.24 -1.80
CA GLY A 102 15.80 7.61 -1.19
C GLY A 102 14.53 8.46 -1.31
N HIS A 103 13.37 7.82 -1.29
CA HIS A 103 12.07 8.47 -1.52
C HIS A 103 11.79 9.64 -0.56
N ALA A 104 12.06 9.49 0.74
CA ALA A 104 11.86 10.56 1.72
C ALA A 104 12.71 11.80 1.42
N SER A 105 13.94 11.62 0.91
CA SER A 105 14.79 12.74 0.51
C SER A 105 14.23 13.50 -0.69
N MET A 106 13.60 12.78 -1.64
CA MET A 106 12.92 13.40 -2.77
C MET A 106 11.70 14.20 -2.33
N VAL A 107 10.89 13.61 -1.44
CA VAL A 107 9.70 14.28 -0.87
C VAL A 107 10.10 15.51 -0.07
N HIS A 108 11.14 15.42 0.79
CA HIS A 108 11.67 16.57 1.53
C HIS A 108 12.12 17.72 0.60
N GLY A 109 12.83 17.37 -0.48
CA GLY A 109 13.24 18.35 -1.50
C GLY A 109 12.06 19.05 -2.17
N LEU A 110 10.95 18.34 -2.43
CA LEU A 110 9.73 18.92 -3.01
C LEU A 110 8.93 19.75 -2.01
N LEU A 111 8.94 19.38 -0.73
CA LEU A 111 8.30 20.15 0.34
C LEU A 111 9.04 21.46 0.60
N GLY A 112 10.37 21.45 0.55
CA GLY A 112 11.22 22.61 0.79
C GLY A 112 11.19 23.13 2.24
N ASN A 113 10.74 22.31 3.18
CA ASN A 113 10.73 22.62 4.61
C ASN A 113 12.17 22.61 5.19
N PRO A 114 12.41 23.24 6.38
CA PRO A 114 13.71 23.24 7.04
C PRO A 114 14.29 21.83 7.24
N PRO A 115 15.60 21.72 7.49
CA PRO A 115 16.22 20.42 7.75
C PRO A 115 15.48 19.63 8.81
N CYS A 116 15.11 18.38 8.48
CA CYS A 116 14.42 17.44 9.35
C CYS A 116 15.00 16.03 9.17
N GLU A 117 14.68 15.12 10.07
CA GLU A 117 14.97 13.70 9.84
C GLU A 117 14.16 13.19 8.65
N ALA A 118 14.80 12.51 7.70
CA ALA A 118 14.14 11.95 6.51
C ALA A 118 14.45 10.47 6.36
N ILE A 119 13.45 9.61 6.55
CA ILE A 119 13.57 8.14 6.54
C ILE A 119 12.69 7.54 5.46
N SER A 120 13.25 6.63 4.66
CA SER A 120 12.52 5.85 3.68
C SER A 120 12.32 4.41 4.17
N THR A 121 11.10 3.87 4.06
CA THR A 121 10.77 2.47 4.31
C THR A 121 10.28 1.81 3.04
N ILE A 122 10.60 0.51 2.88
CA ILE A 122 10.22 -0.31 1.73
C ILE A 122 9.66 -1.66 2.22
N GLY A 123 8.72 -2.26 1.50
CA GLY A 123 8.12 -3.54 1.87
C GLY A 123 6.70 -3.72 1.34
N ILE A 124 6.45 -3.40 0.07
CA ILE A 124 5.14 -3.50 -0.58
C ILE A 124 4.06 -2.82 0.27
N CYS A 125 2.91 -3.45 0.51
CA CYS A 125 1.83 -2.85 1.31
C CYS A 125 2.26 -2.51 2.76
N LEU A 126 3.31 -3.17 3.27
CA LEU A 126 3.85 -2.89 4.61
C LEU A 126 4.72 -1.62 4.66
N SER A 127 5.14 -1.06 3.53
CA SER A 127 5.99 0.14 3.50
C SER A 127 5.39 1.28 4.30
N GLY A 128 4.11 1.61 4.04
CA GLY A 128 3.40 2.68 4.72
C GLY A 128 3.22 2.43 6.22
N ILE A 129 2.75 1.23 6.60
CA ILE A 129 2.56 0.92 8.03
C ILE A 129 3.90 0.85 8.79
N SER A 130 5.00 0.50 8.12
CA SER A 130 6.35 0.56 8.69
C SER A 130 6.81 2.01 8.91
N ALA A 131 6.47 2.92 7.98
CA ALA A 131 6.68 4.35 8.16
C ALA A 131 5.89 4.89 9.35
N MET A 132 4.61 4.53 9.47
CA MET A 132 3.76 4.87 10.61
C MET A 132 4.36 4.36 11.92
N LYS A 133 4.82 3.11 11.97
CA LYS A 133 5.45 2.51 13.14
C LYS A 133 6.69 3.29 13.57
N TYR A 134 7.58 3.59 12.63
CA TYR A 134 8.79 4.35 12.93
C TYR A 134 8.44 5.73 13.50
N ALA A 135 7.56 6.47 12.84
CA ALA A 135 7.15 7.82 13.26
C ALA A 135 6.50 7.83 14.66
N LEU A 136 5.60 6.86 14.94
CA LEU A 136 4.99 6.71 16.25
C LEU A 136 6.03 6.37 17.34
N MET A 137 6.97 5.48 17.05
CA MET A 137 8.07 5.15 17.97
C MET A 137 9.00 6.34 18.20
N ASN A 138 9.33 7.09 17.15
CA ASN A 138 10.20 8.26 17.22
C ASN A 138 9.61 9.34 18.16
N VAL A 139 8.31 9.65 17.98
CA VAL A 139 7.59 10.58 18.87
C VAL A 139 7.43 10.01 20.28
N ALA A 140 7.02 8.75 20.42
CA ALA A 140 6.83 8.12 21.74
C ALA A 140 8.12 8.00 22.54
N SER A 141 9.28 7.87 21.88
CA SER A 141 10.60 7.85 22.55
C SER A 141 11.09 9.25 22.94
N GLY A 142 10.46 10.32 22.39
CA GLY A 142 10.86 11.71 22.60
C GLY A 142 12.07 12.16 21.75
N MET A 143 12.43 11.38 20.72
CA MET A 143 13.47 11.76 19.76
C MET A 143 13.04 12.94 18.88
N SER A 144 11.73 13.05 18.60
CA SER A 144 11.10 14.24 18.02
C SER A 144 9.77 14.55 18.70
N GLN A 145 9.34 15.81 18.67
CA GLN A 145 8.04 16.23 19.22
C GLN A 145 6.89 15.90 18.28
N ASN A 146 7.19 15.88 16.98
CA ASN A 146 6.24 15.49 15.94
C ASN A 146 6.93 14.75 14.80
N ALA A 147 6.12 14.03 14.04
CA ALA A 147 6.55 13.33 12.84
C ALA A 147 5.41 13.30 11.80
N VAL A 148 5.78 13.27 10.53
CA VAL A 148 4.88 12.93 9.44
C VAL A 148 5.25 11.54 8.93
N ALA A 149 4.28 10.63 8.91
CA ALA A 149 4.40 9.34 8.24
C ALA A 149 3.59 9.35 6.94
N THR A 150 4.13 8.77 5.88
CA THR A 150 3.42 8.63 4.60
C THR A 150 3.44 7.19 4.07
N GLY A 151 2.41 6.86 3.31
CA GLY A 151 2.37 5.68 2.46
C GLY A 151 1.96 6.10 1.05
N SER A 152 2.71 5.69 0.03
CA SER A 152 2.42 6.06 -1.36
C SER A 152 2.80 4.95 -2.33
N GLU A 153 2.10 4.88 -3.46
CA GLU A 153 2.46 3.97 -4.56
C GLU A 153 2.11 4.61 -5.91
N LEU A 154 2.97 4.37 -6.91
CA LEU A 154 2.78 4.70 -8.32
C LEU A 154 2.86 3.43 -9.20
N PRO A 155 1.97 2.44 -8.98
CA PRO A 155 2.01 1.20 -9.75
C PRO A 155 1.79 1.40 -11.24
N THR A 156 1.11 2.44 -11.70
CA THR A 156 0.94 2.72 -13.14
C THR A 156 2.27 2.81 -13.90
N SER A 157 3.37 3.12 -13.23
CA SER A 157 4.71 3.06 -13.83
C SER A 157 5.05 1.68 -14.40
N PHE A 158 4.52 0.60 -13.80
CA PHE A 158 4.67 -0.79 -14.24
C PHE A 158 3.47 -1.30 -15.06
N LEU A 159 2.30 -0.64 -14.99
CA LEU A 159 1.05 -1.17 -15.54
C LEU A 159 0.72 -0.66 -16.93
N ARG A 160 1.25 0.49 -17.34
CA ARG A 160 0.99 1.07 -18.67
C ARG A 160 1.54 0.20 -19.79
N ALA A 161 0.84 0.15 -20.92
CA ALA A 161 1.21 -0.67 -22.08
C ALA A 161 2.62 -0.38 -22.59
N GLY A 162 3.09 0.86 -22.54
CA GLY A 162 4.44 1.25 -22.94
C GLY A 162 5.55 0.51 -22.22
N PHE A 163 5.30 0.05 -20.98
CA PHE A 163 6.24 -0.74 -20.21
C PHE A 163 6.47 -2.14 -20.82
N TYR A 164 5.41 -2.76 -21.37
CA TYR A 164 5.44 -4.10 -21.96
C TYR A 164 5.78 -4.10 -23.45
N ASN A 165 5.41 -3.06 -24.19
CA ASN A 165 5.59 -3.00 -25.63
C ASN A 165 7.06 -2.94 -26.08
N VAL A 166 7.99 -2.58 -25.18
CA VAL A 166 9.44 -2.58 -25.46
C VAL A 166 9.97 -4.00 -25.59
N ALA A 167 9.52 -4.92 -24.75
CA ALA A 167 9.94 -6.32 -24.77
C ALA A 167 9.41 -7.07 -26.01
N GLY A 168 8.17 -6.77 -26.42
CA GLY A 168 7.53 -7.40 -27.59
C GLY A 168 8.21 -7.10 -28.93
N LYS A 169 8.83 -5.93 -29.09
CA LYS A 169 9.56 -5.55 -30.33
C LYS A 169 10.88 -6.30 -30.52
N ASN A 170 11.46 -6.86 -29.47
CA ASN A 170 12.76 -7.54 -29.50
C ASN A 170 12.66 -9.08 -29.46
N SER A 171 11.49 -9.65 -29.26
CA SER A 171 11.31 -11.11 -29.16
C SER A 171 10.86 -11.71 -30.49
N LYS A 172 11.79 -11.93 -31.41
CA LYS A 172 11.57 -12.85 -32.54
C LYS A 172 11.37 -14.26 -31.98
N GLY A 173 10.09 -14.69 -31.90
CA GLY A 173 9.74 -16.08 -31.53
C GLY A 173 8.67 -16.27 -30.45
N ARG A 174 8.13 -15.24 -29.80
CA ARG A 174 6.93 -15.39 -28.96
C ARG A 174 5.68 -15.39 -29.84
N ASP A 175 4.80 -16.37 -29.59
CA ASP A 175 3.46 -16.39 -30.18
C ASP A 175 2.77 -15.08 -29.78
N SER A 176 2.25 -14.32 -30.73
CA SER A 176 1.53 -13.04 -30.53
C SER A 176 0.33 -13.13 -29.56
N ARG A 177 0.08 -14.30 -29.00
CA ARG A 177 -1.00 -14.61 -28.07
C ARG A 177 -0.63 -14.49 -26.58
N GLU A 178 0.68 -14.39 -26.23
CA GLU A 178 1.16 -14.20 -24.85
C GLU A 178 2.04 -12.95 -24.74
N ILE A 179 1.41 -11.80 -24.92
CA ILE A 179 2.13 -10.51 -24.89
C ILE A 179 2.47 -10.08 -23.47
N ILE A 180 1.67 -10.51 -22.48
CA ILE A 180 1.87 -10.22 -21.06
C ILE A 180 1.58 -11.48 -20.22
N PRO A 181 2.43 -11.87 -19.27
CA PRO A 181 2.14 -12.97 -18.34
C PRO A 181 0.88 -12.68 -17.52
N PHE A 182 0.07 -13.72 -17.24
CA PHE A 182 -1.15 -13.58 -16.45
C PHE A 182 -0.92 -12.97 -15.08
N GLU A 183 0.20 -13.30 -14.44
CA GLU A 183 0.64 -12.78 -13.13
C GLU A 183 0.87 -11.26 -13.15
N ALA A 184 1.27 -10.70 -14.28
CA ALA A 184 1.43 -9.26 -14.45
C ALA A 184 0.13 -8.60 -14.91
N ASP A 185 -0.63 -9.22 -15.83
CA ASP A 185 -1.92 -8.70 -16.28
C ASP A 185 -2.95 -8.65 -15.15
N PHE A 186 -2.92 -9.63 -14.24
CA PHE A 186 -3.74 -9.63 -13.02
C PHE A 186 -3.56 -8.36 -12.19
N LEU A 187 -2.33 -7.88 -12.02
CA LEU A 187 -2.03 -6.69 -11.24
C LEU A 187 -2.48 -5.40 -11.92
N ARG A 188 -2.47 -5.37 -13.27
CA ARG A 188 -2.96 -4.21 -14.04
C ARG A 188 -4.40 -3.84 -13.69
N TRP A 189 -5.22 -4.83 -13.34
CA TRP A 189 -6.65 -4.65 -13.11
C TRP A 189 -7.01 -4.45 -11.64
N MET A 190 -6.03 -4.38 -10.74
CA MET A 190 -6.26 -4.20 -9.30
C MET A 190 -5.64 -2.94 -8.73
N LEU A 191 -4.42 -2.59 -9.18
CA LEU A 191 -3.63 -1.54 -8.55
C LEU A 191 -4.10 -0.15 -8.95
N SER A 192 -3.91 0.80 -8.05
CA SER A 192 -4.30 2.21 -8.14
C SER A 192 -3.17 3.07 -7.57
N ASP A 193 -2.93 4.23 -8.14
CA ASP A 193 -1.98 5.21 -7.62
C ASP A 193 -2.61 5.99 -6.46
N GLY A 194 -1.77 6.44 -5.54
CA GLY A 194 -2.21 7.28 -4.44
C GLY A 194 -1.16 7.47 -3.35
N ALA A 195 -1.38 8.45 -2.52
CA ALA A 195 -0.57 8.76 -1.34
C ALA A 195 -1.46 9.13 -0.16
N GLY A 196 -0.99 8.85 1.05
CA GLY A 196 -1.59 9.32 2.28
C GLY A 196 -0.53 9.77 3.27
N ALA A 197 -0.90 10.67 4.18
CA ALA A 197 -0.02 11.18 5.22
C ALA A 197 -0.73 11.22 6.57
N LEU A 198 0.03 11.03 7.65
CA LEU A 198 -0.40 11.17 9.04
C LEU A 198 0.49 12.21 9.71
N PHE A 199 -0.10 13.12 10.47
CA PHE A 199 0.63 13.95 11.41
C PHE A 199 0.53 13.35 12.81
N ILE A 200 1.69 13.13 13.43
CA ILE A 200 1.84 12.46 14.72
C ILE A 200 2.52 13.41 15.69
N ALA A 201 2.00 13.53 16.92
CA ALA A 201 2.59 14.35 17.97
C ALA A 201 2.54 13.66 19.34
N SER A 202 3.34 14.18 20.29
CA SER A 202 3.47 13.64 21.66
C SER A 202 2.28 13.94 22.58
N SER A 203 1.35 14.80 22.12
CA SER A 203 0.11 15.14 22.85
C SER A 203 -1.08 15.16 21.89
N PRO A 204 -2.31 14.94 22.37
CA PRO A 204 -3.48 15.05 21.53
C PRO A 204 -3.79 16.51 21.19
N ARG A 205 -4.36 16.78 20.01
CA ARG A 205 -4.91 18.10 19.69
C ARG A 205 -6.16 18.38 20.54
N LYS A 206 -6.43 19.65 20.80
CA LYS A 206 -7.54 20.06 21.69
C LYS A 206 -8.93 19.84 21.08
N ASN A 207 -9.06 19.98 19.77
CA ASN A 207 -10.32 19.92 19.05
C ASN A 207 -10.29 18.82 17.97
N GLY A 208 -11.37 18.05 17.88
CA GLY A 208 -11.51 16.94 16.95
C GLY A 208 -10.89 15.62 17.43
N PRO A 209 -11.07 14.54 16.67
CA PRO A 209 -10.59 13.22 17.07
C PRO A 209 -9.05 13.16 17.03
N ASN A 210 -8.49 12.35 17.92
CA ASN A 210 -7.10 11.92 17.85
C ASN A 210 -7.09 10.39 17.92
N LEU A 211 -6.13 9.74 17.29
CA LEU A 211 -5.97 8.30 17.40
C LEU A 211 -4.69 8.02 18.20
N LYS A 212 -4.83 7.41 19.37
CA LYS A 212 -3.72 6.97 20.19
C LYS A 212 -3.32 5.56 19.78
N LEU A 213 -2.03 5.33 19.60
CA LEU A 213 -1.51 3.97 19.41
C LEU A 213 -1.55 3.22 20.73
N ASP A 214 -2.29 2.13 20.79
CA ASP A 214 -2.26 1.20 21.93
C ASP A 214 -1.13 0.18 21.76
N TRP A 215 -1.07 -0.46 20.60
CA TRP A 215 -0.01 -1.41 20.25
C TRP A 215 0.08 -1.64 18.74
N MET A 216 1.24 -2.11 18.29
CA MET A 216 1.49 -2.49 16.90
C MET A 216 2.45 -3.67 16.84
N GLU A 217 2.05 -4.75 16.21
CA GLU A 217 2.85 -5.96 16.04
C GLU A 217 3.09 -6.25 14.57
N THR A 218 4.34 -6.40 14.18
CA THR A 218 4.74 -6.72 12.80
C THR A 218 5.47 -8.06 12.79
N LEU A 219 5.03 -8.98 11.95
CA LEU A 219 5.56 -10.34 11.82
C LEU A 219 5.94 -10.63 10.37
N SER A 220 7.10 -11.25 10.17
CA SER A 220 7.55 -11.73 8.86
C SER A 220 7.65 -13.25 8.85
N PHE A 221 7.16 -13.86 7.78
CA PHE A 221 7.24 -15.30 7.52
C PHE A 221 8.15 -15.60 6.33
N ALA A 222 9.03 -14.66 6.00
CA ALA A 222 10.00 -14.79 4.90
C ALA A 222 10.99 -15.95 5.08
N ASN A 223 11.16 -16.43 6.32
CA ASN A 223 11.95 -17.62 6.65
C ASN A 223 11.26 -18.93 6.26
N MET A 224 9.94 -18.92 6.02
CA MET A 224 9.14 -20.11 5.76
C MET A 224 8.63 -20.19 4.32
N LEU A 225 8.48 -19.04 3.65
CA LEU A 225 7.83 -18.94 2.35
C LEU A 225 8.74 -18.24 1.33
N PRO A 226 8.72 -18.66 0.05
CA PRO A 226 9.45 -17.99 -1.01
C PRO A 226 8.80 -16.65 -1.38
N ALA A 227 9.47 -15.87 -2.25
CA ALA A 227 8.92 -14.65 -2.79
C ALA A 227 7.66 -14.94 -3.61
N CYS A 228 6.62 -14.14 -3.36
CA CYS A 228 5.29 -14.28 -3.95
C CYS A 228 4.94 -13.09 -4.86
N MET A 229 5.23 -11.85 -4.44
CA MET A 229 5.18 -10.68 -5.33
C MET A 229 6.58 -10.11 -5.45
N TYR A 230 7.00 -9.78 -6.67
CA TYR A 230 8.34 -9.28 -6.94
C TYR A 230 8.40 -8.45 -8.22
N ALA A 231 9.37 -7.56 -8.29
CA ALA A 231 9.76 -6.80 -9.47
C ALA A 231 11.28 -6.63 -9.48
N GLY A 232 11.89 -6.43 -10.64
CA GLY A 232 13.35 -6.33 -10.74
C GLY A 232 14.06 -7.64 -10.44
N ALA A 233 13.42 -8.79 -10.67
CA ALA A 233 13.98 -10.10 -10.39
C ALA A 233 13.35 -11.17 -11.27
N GLU A 234 14.00 -12.34 -11.32
CA GLU A 234 13.49 -13.57 -11.91
C GLU A 234 13.34 -14.64 -10.84
N LYS A 235 12.20 -15.32 -10.82
CA LYS A 235 11.94 -16.42 -9.89
C LYS A 235 12.42 -17.73 -10.51
N ASN A 236 13.30 -18.43 -9.81
CA ASN A 236 13.88 -19.68 -10.23
C ASN A 236 12.95 -20.86 -9.92
N GLY A 237 13.21 -22.03 -10.52
CA GLY A 237 12.41 -23.23 -10.33
C GLY A 237 12.40 -23.78 -8.89
N ASP A 238 13.37 -23.43 -8.06
CA ASP A 238 13.48 -23.76 -6.65
C ASP A 238 12.77 -22.74 -5.73
N GLY A 239 12.16 -21.69 -6.32
CA GLY A 239 11.48 -20.63 -5.59
C GLY A 239 12.38 -19.47 -5.12
N SER A 240 13.70 -19.56 -5.32
CA SER A 240 14.61 -18.44 -5.10
C SER A 240 14.41 -17.35 -6.16
N ILE A 241 14.93 -16.16 -5.91
CA ILE A 241 14.91 -15.06 -6.88
C ILE A 241 16.33 -14.60 -7.21
N THR A 242 16.55 -14.29 -8.50
CA THR A 242 17.78 -13.65 -9.01
C THR A 242 17.45 -12.21 -9.33
N GLY A 243 17.99 -11.26 -8.55
CA GLY A 243 17.80 -9.83 -8.78
C GLY A 243 18.43 -9.38 -10.11
N TRP A 244 17.82 -8.36 -10.74
CA TRP A 244 18.30 -7.83 -12.04
C TRP A 244 19.77 -7.37 -12.02
N ARG A 245 20.28 -6.97 -10.86
CA ARG A 245 21.69 -6.58 -10.68
C ARG A 245 22.67 -7.75 -10.66
N GLN A 246 22.16 -8.98 -10.53
CA GLN A 246 22.94 -10.23 -10.58
C GLN A 246 22.94 -10.86 -11.99
N MET A 247 22.21 -10.27 -12.93
CA MET A 247 22.19 -10.71 -14.33
C MET A 247 23.42 -10.18 -15.06
N ASP A 248 23.77 -10.82 -16.18
CA ASP A 248 24.96 -10.48 -16.97
C ASP A 248 24.94 -9.04 -17.49
N SER A 249 23.74 -8.52 -17.78
CA SER A 249 23.55 -7.13 -18.19
C SER A 249 22.16 -6.60 -17.86
N PRO A 250 21.97 -5.27 -17.75
CA PRO A 250 20.63 -4.66 -17.66
C PRO A 250 19.71 -5.03 -18.85
N LEU A 251 20.31 -5.28 -20.03
CA LEU A 251 19.55 -5.68 -21.20
C LEU A 251 18.94 -7.08 -21.06
N ASP A 252 19.58 -7.97 -20.30
CA ASP A 252 19.02 -9.30 -20.02
C ASP A 252 17.80 -9.21 -19.11
N ALA A 253 17.82 -8.30 -18.15
CA ALA A 253 16.64 -8.01 -17.33
C ALA A 253 15.45 -7.54 -18.17
N ILE A 254 15.69 -6.69 -19.18
CA ILE A 254 14.66 -6.23 -20.11
C ILE A 254 14.16 -7.38 -20.99
N LYS A 255 15.07 -8.19 -21.57
CA LYS A 255 14.71 -9.33 -22.45
C LYS A 255 13.88 -10.40 -21.73
N LYS A 256 14.11 -10.58 -20.43
CA LYS A 256 13.42 -11.55 -19.58
C LYS A 256 12.16 -10.99 -18.91
N ASP A 257 11.78 -9.73 -19.20
CA ASP A 257 10.71 -9.01 -18.54
C ASP A 257 10.86 -8.99 -16.99
N SER A 258 12.10 -9.07 -16.49
CA SER A 258 12.37 -9.17 -15.05
C SER A 258 12.05 -7.87 -14.28
N LEU A 259 11.94 -6.74 -14.99
CA LEU A 259 11.54 -5.47 -14.40
C LEU A 259 10.03 -5.36 -14.18
N ALA A 260 9.22 -6.22 -14.82
CA ALA A 260 7.78 -6.25 -14.63
C ALA A 260 7.43 -6.71 -13.20
N ILE A 261 6.38 -6.09 -12.63
CA ILE A 261 5.80 -6.57 -11.38
C ILE A 261 5.02 -7.86 -11.62
N ARG A 262 5.25 -8.87 -10.80
CA ARG A 262 4.61 -10.20 -10.90
C ARG A 262 4.10 -10.68 -9.56
N GLN A 263 3.00 -11.45 -9.58
CA GLN A 263 2.39 -12.07 -8.40
C GLN A 263 2.20 -13.56 -8.65
N ASP A 264 2.82 -14.41 -7.85
CA ASP A 264 2.54 -15.86 -7.82
C ASP A 264 1.19 -16.11 -7.17
N LEU A 265 0.15 -16.20 -7.98
CA LEU A 265 -1.23 -16.31 -7.53
C LEU A 265 -1.53 -17.63 -6.81
N LYS A 266 -0.84 -18.71 -7.21
CA LYS A 266 -1.01 -20.01 -6.53
C LYS A 266 -0.45 -19.93 -5.12
N LEU A 267 0.78 -19.46 -4.97
CA LEU A 267 1.43 -19.30 -3.68
C LEU A 267 0.64 -18.34 -2.77
N LEU A 268 0.12 -17.22 -3.34
CA LEU A 268 -0.72 -16.28 -2.62
C LEU A 268 -1.98 -16.96 -2.07
N ASN A 269 -2.74 -17.64 -2.91
CA ASN A 269 -3.99 -18.28 -2.51
C ASN A 269 -3.81 -19.40 -1.49
N ASP A 270 -2.74 -20.17 -1.64
CA ASP A 270 -2.45 -21.31 -0.76
C ASP A 270 -2.02 -20.87 0.65
N HIS A 271 -1.41 -19.69 0.80
CA HIS A 271 -0.73 -19.32 2.04
C HIS A 271 -1.19 -18.04 2.72
N ILE A 272 -1.83 -17.10 2.02
CA ILE A 272 -2.07 -15.77 2.60
C ILE A 272 -2.97 -15.83 3.86
N MET A 273 -4.07 -16.56 3.83
CA MET A 273 -4.96 -16.67 4.99
C MET A 273 -4.35 -17.48 6.14
N GLN A 274 -3.69 -18.58 5.82
CA GLN A 274 -2.99 -19.39 6.83
C GLN A 274 -1.90 -18.58 7.53
N THR A 275 -1.19 -17.74 6.80
CA THR A 275 -0.11 -16.93 7.36
C THR A 275 -0.67 -15.74 8.11
N LEU A 276 -1.59 -15.02 7.49
CA LEU A 276 -2.20 -13.80 8.01
C LEU A 276 -3.07 -14.06 9.25
N VAL A 277 -3.91 -15.11 9.23
CA VAL A 277 -4.88 -15.34 10.31
C VAL A 277 -4.42 -16.47 11.21
N ASP A 278 -4.22 -17.68 10.64
CA ASP A 278 -4.06 -18.86 11.47
C ASP A 278 -2.74 -18.88 12.25
N LYS A 279 -1.67 -18.26 11.72
CA LYS A 279 -0.36 -18.19 12.38
C LYS A 279 -0.10 -16.85 13.06
N ALA A 280 -0.29 -15.75 12.34
CA ALA A 280 0.16 -14.44 12.82
C ALA A 280 -0.79 -13.82 13.87
N LEU A 281 -2.12 -13.95 13.67
CA LEU A 281 -3.08 -13.35 14.61
C LEU A 281 -2.96 -13.93 16.04
N PRO A 282 -2.85 -15.25 16.25
CA PRO A 282 -2.62 -15.80 17.60
C PRO A 282 -1.34 -15.29 18.26
N ILE A 283 -0.26 -15.09 17.48
CA ILE A 283 1.01 -14.54 18.02
C ILE A 283 0.80 -13.10 18.49
N ALA A 284 0.11 -12.28 17.69
CA ALA A 284 -0.19 -10.90 18.05
C ALA A 284 -1.10 -10.81 19.30
N LEU A 285 -2.16 -11.64 19.34
CA LEU A 285 -3.11 -11.67 20.46
C LEU A 285 -2.50 -12.24 21.75
N ALA A 286 -1.51 -13.13 21.67
CA ALA A 286 -0.79 -13.61 22.84
C ALA A 286 0.06 -12.50 23.50
N LYS A 287 0.60 -11.57 22.71
CA LYS A 287 1.36 -10.40 23.22
C LYS A 287 0.43 -9.26 23.63
N HIS A 288 -0.65 -9.08 22.92
CA HIS A 288 -1.60 -7.98 23.07
C HIS A 288 -3.02 -8.54 23.20
N PRO A 289 -3.42 -9.07 24.36
CA PRO A 289 -4.71 -9.67 24.58
C PRO A 289 -5.83 -8.69 24.18
N THR A 290 -6.62 -9.09 23.20
CA THR A 290 -7.70 -8.27 22.63
C THR A 290 -8.86 -9.19 22.27
N ARG A 291 -10.07 -8.79 22.65
CA ARG A 291 -11.31 -9.53 22.31
C ARG A 291 -12.00 -8.86 21.13
N PRO A 292 -12.65 -9.64 20.24
CA PRO A 292 -13.32 -9.07 19.06
C PRO A 292 -14.45 -8.09 19.41
N GLU A 293 -15.07 -8.22 20.59
CA GLU A 293 -16.13 -7.32 21.08
C GLU A 293 -15.60 -5.91 21.38
N GLU A 294 -14.32 -5.78 21.70
CA GLU A 294 -13.65 -4.51 22.02
C GLU A 294 -13.30 -3.70 20.77
N ILE A 295 -13.53 -4.24 19.57
CA ILE A 295 -13.18 -3.61 18.30
C ILE A 295 -14.45 -2.98 17.71
N ASP A 296 -14.46 -1.65 17.60
CA ASP A 296 -15.56 -0.89 16.99
C ASP A 296 -15.39 -0.83 15.47
N TRP A 297 -14.16 -0.67 15.01
CA TRP A 297 -13.83 -0.61 13.58
C TRP A 297 -12.71 -1.56 13.21
N LEU A 298 -12.93 -2.38 12.20
CA LEU A 298 -11.91 -3.20 11.56
C LEU A 298 -11.54 -2.58 10.22
N LEU A 299 -10.26 -2.24 10.03
CA LEU A 299 -9.70 -1.70 8.80
C LEU A 299 -8.73 -2.73 8.17
N PRO A 300 -9.23 -3.68 7.39
CA PRO A 300 -8.38 -4.66 6.74
C PRO A 300 -7.92 -4.14 5.38
N HIS A 301 -6.62 -3.91 5.19
CA HIS A 301 -6.09 -3.72 3.84
C HIS A 301 -6.29 -4.98 3.04
N MET A 302 -7.01 -4.88 1.92
CA MET A 302 -7.26 -5.98 1.00
C MET A 302 -6.93 -5.57 -0.43
N SER A 303 -6.26 -6.45 -1.16
CA SER A 303 -5.97 -6.25 -2.59
C SER A 303 -7.18 -6.58 -3.50
N SER A 304 -8.15 -7.34 -2.99
CA SER A 304 -9.29 -7.85 -3.74
C SER A 304 -10.43 -8.24 -2.79
N ASN A 305 -11.67 -7.97 -3.16
CA ASN A 305 -12.86 -8.46 -2.44
C ASN A 305 -12.96 -9.99 -2.41
N TYR A 306 -12.23 -10.68 -3.29
CA TYR A 306 -12.06 -12.14 -3.24
C TYR A 306 -11.59 -12.66 -1.88
N PHE A 307 -10.81 -11.87 -1.15
CA PHE A 307 -10.28 -12.25 0.17
C PHE A 307 -11.21 -11.91 1.33
N ARG A 308 -12.25 -11.10 1.12
CA ARG A 308 -13.12 -10.59 2.21
C ARG A 308 -13.80 -11.71 3.00
N GLN A 309 -14.48 -12.62 2.29
CA GLN A 309 -15.16 -13.75 2.93
C GLN A 309 -14.16 -14.72 3.57
N LYS A 310 -13.03 -14.98 2.91
CA LYS A 310 -11.97 -15.85 3.44
C LYS A 310 -11.40 -15.31 4.75
N LEU A 311 -11.09 -14.03 4.81
CA LEU A 311 -10.60 -13.37 6.03
C LEU A 311 -11.61 -13.53 7.16
N TYR A 312 -12.87 -13.25 6.90
CA TYR A 312 -13.95 -13.42 7.88
C TYR A 312 -14.06 -14.87 8.40
N ASP A 313 -14.05 -15.86 7.51
CA ASP A 313 -14.20 -17.27 7.87
C ASP A 313 -13.03 -17.79 8.70
N HIS A 314 -11.79 -17.43 8.34
CA HIS A 314 -10.59 -17.76 9.12
C HIS A 314 -10.60 -17.10 10.50
N MET A 315 -10.90 -15.81 10.59
CA MET A 315 -11.03 -15.12 11.89
C MET A 315 -12.12 -15.76 12.76
N LYS A 316 -13.27 -16.07 12.17
CA LYS A 316 -14.38 -16.76 12.85
C LYS A 316 -13.97 -18.14 13.38
N ALA A 317 -13.20 -18.91 12.61
CA ALA A 317 -12.72 -20.23 13.01
C ALA A 317 -11.76 -20.17 14.22
N LEU A 318 -11.03 -19.07 14.38
CA LEU A 318 -10.19 -18.81 15.56
C LEU A 318 -10.96 -18.22 16.76
N GLY A 319 -12.29 -18.06 16.66
CA GLY A 319 -13.08 -17.39 17.69
C GLY A 319 -12.93 -15.86 17.69
N PHE A 320 -12.24 -15.28 16.73
CA PHE A 320 -12.02 -13.84 16.61
C PHE A 320 -12.95 -13.23 15.56
N LYS A 321 -14.26 -13.35 15.76
CA LYS A 321 -15.30 -12.91 14.84
C LYS A 321 -15.61 -11.42 15.03
N ILE A 322 -15.36 -10.60 13.99
CA ILE A 322 -15.81 -9.20 13.93
C ILE A 322 -16.88 -9.12 12.83
N PRO A 323 -18.11 -8.66 13.14
CA PRO A 323 -19.19 -8.58 12.16
C PRO A 323 -18.92 -7.55 11.08
N TYR A 324 -19.47 -7.76 9.87
CA TYR A 324 -19.20 -6.91 8.70
C TYR A 324 -19.61 -5.45 8.88
N GLU A 325 -20.58 -5.15 9.74
CA GLU A 325 -21.05 -3.82 10.05
C GLU A 325 -19.97 -2.95 10.71
N ARG A 326 -18.95 -3.60 11.30
CA ARG A 326 -17.76 -2.95 11.87
C ARG A 326 -16.56 -2.88 10.92
N TRP A 327 -16.70 -3.38 9.69
CA TRP A 327 -15.61 -3.34 8.70
C TRP A 327 -15.69 -2.04 7.92
N PHE A 328 -14.59 -1.30 7.91
CA PHE A 328 -14.43 -0.15 7.05
C PHE A 328 -13.53 -0.52 5.87
N ILE A 329 -14.06 -0.48 4.65
CA ILE A 329 -13.38 -0.88 3.41
C ILE A 329 -13.82 0.08 2.32
N ASN A 330 -12.86 0.66 1.60
CA ASN A 330 -13.10 1.56 0.46
C ASN A 330 -12.47 1.06 -0.86
N LEU A 331 -12.08 -0.22 -0.90
CA LEU A 331 -11.43 -0.85 -2.04
C LEU A 331 -12.19 -0.70 -3.37
N GLU A 332 -13.52 -0.78 -3.34
CA GLU A 332 -14.37 -0.71 -4.54
C GLU A 332 -14.19 0.62 -5.28
N GLU A 333 -13.98 1.71 -4.55
CA GLU A 333 -13.96 3.08 -5.07
C GLU A 333 -12.58 3.71 -5.14
N LYS A 334 -11.62 3.19 -4.37
CA LYS A 334 -10.24 3.71 -4.35
C LYS A 334 -9.25 2.80 -5.06
N GLY A 335 -9.62 1.53 -5.30
CA GLY A 335 -8.72 0.52 -5.81
C GLY A 335 -7.69 0.09 -4.76
N ASN A 336 -6.76 -0.76 -5.17
CA ASN A 336 -5.66 -1.18 -4.31
C ASN A 336 -4.48 -0.21 -4.47
N THR A 337 -4.36 0.73 -3.56
CA THR A 337 -3.28 1.73 -3.50
C THR A 337 -2.06 1.26 -2.70
N GLY A 338 -1.91 -0.04 -2.48
CA GLY A 338 -0.72 -0.63 -1.84
C GLY A 338 -0.41 -0.02 -0.48
N ALA A 339 0.78 0.56 -0.32
CA ALA A 339 1.25 1.18 0.92
C ALA A 339 0.38 2.36 1.39
N ALA A 340 -0.32 3.04 0.48
CA ALA A 340 -1.21 4.14 0.79
C ALA A 340 -2.58 3.70 1.31
N SER A 341 -3.00 2.45 1.03
CA SER A 341 -4.38 2.00 1.29
C SER A 341 -4.84 2.23 2.73
N ILE A 342 -4.02 1.90 3.72
CA ILE A 342 -4.41 2.05 5.12
C ILE A 342 -4.53 3.53 5.52
N TYR A 343 -3.73 4.42 4.92
CA TYR A 343 -3.81 5.86 5.14
C TYR A 343 -5.10 6.44 4.56
N ILE A 344 -5.45 6.04 3.33
CA ILE A 344 -6.67 6.50 2.64
C ILE A 344 -7.93 5.98 3.36
N MET A 345 -7.89 4.75 3.91
CA MET A 345 -8.97 4.22 4.76
C MET A 345 -9.09 5.00 6.07
N LEU A 346 -7.95 5.30 6.72
CA LEU A 346 -7.94 6.08 7.96
C LEU A 346 -8.41 7.50 7.70
N GLU A 347 -8.00 8.15 6.62
CA GLU A 347 -8.41 9.50 6.25
C GLU A 347 -9.92 9.60 6.10
N GLU A 348 -10.52 8.73 5.31
CA GLU A 348 -11.96 8.73 5.05
C GLU A 348 -12.77 8.46 6.34
N LEU A 349 -12.32 7.53 7.19
CA LEU A 349 -12.98 7.26 8.46
C LEU A 349 -12.75 8.38 9.47
N PHE A 350 -11.56 8.97 9.52
CA PHE A 350 -11.19 10.04 10.46
C PHE A 350 -12.01 11.32 10.23
N HIS A 351 -12.32 11.63 8.98
CA HIS A 351 -13.10 12.82 8.59
C HIS A 351 -14.60 12.54 8.35
N SER A 352 -15.08 11.34 8.67
CA SER A 352 -16.47 10.92 8.39
C SER A 352 -17.49 11.31 9.47
N ASP A 353 -17.09 11.97 10.55
CA ASP A 353 -17.90 12.22 11.76
C ASP A 353 -18.45 10.95 12.46
N ARG A 354 -17.90 9.76 12.10
CA ARG A 354 -18.35 8.47 12.63
C ARG A 354 -17.54 8.00 13.84
N LEU A 355 -16.40 8.65 14.11
CA LEU A 355 -15.52 8.28 15.21
C LEU A 355 -15.99 8.92 16.52
N GLU A 356 -16.18 8.10 17.53
CA GLU A 356 -16.55 8.51 18.88
C GLU A 356 -15.42 8.22 19.85
N LYS A 357 -15.26 9.08 20.86
CA LYS A 357 -14.23 8.91 21.89
C LYS A 357 -14.38 7.57 22.61
N GLY A 358 -13.27 6.87 22.75
CA GLY A 358 -13.18 5.55 23.36
C GLY A 358 -13.31 4.39 22.37
N GLN A 359 -13.75 4.63 21.12
CA GLN A 359 -13.79 3.59 20.09
C GLN A 359 -12.41 3.09 19.75
N ARG A 360 -12.33 1.79 19.40
CA ARG A 360 -11.11 1.09 19.07
C ARG A 360 -11.09 0.64 17.60
N LEU A 361 -10.03 1.01 16.90
CA LEU A 361 -9.78 0.69 15.50
C LEU A 361 -8.73 -0.41 15.43
N PHE A 362 -9.07 -1.54 14.81
CA PHE A 362 -8.14 -2.64 14.57
C PHE A 362 -7.71 -2.67 13.10
N LEU A 363 -6.45 -2.44 12.86
CA LEU A 363 -5.84 -2.41 11.54
C LEU A 363 -5.21 -3.76 11.24
N ILE A 364 -5.45 -4.28 10.02
CA ILE A 364 -4.82 -5.48 9.49
C ILE A 364 -4.17 -5.12 8.15
N VAL A 365 -2.85 -5.15 8.09
CA VAL A 365 -2.10 -4.82 6.87
C VAL A 365 -1.21 -5.98 6.47
N PRO A 366 -1.69 -6.87 5.58
CA PRO A 366 -0.89 -7.95 5.02
C PRO A 366 0.02 -7.45 3.90
N GLU A 367 1.12 -8.13 3.70
CA GLU A 367 2.06 -7.93 2.61
C GLU A 367 2.25 -9.24 1.86
N SER A 368 2.09 -9.21 0.54
CA SER A 368 2.13 -10.39 -0.31
C SER A 368 3.47 -10.62 -1.02
N GLY A 369 4.49 -9.81 -0.78
CA GLY A 369 5.81 -9.98 -1.38
C GLY A 369 6.51 -11.22 -0.85
N ARG A 370 6.55 -11.35 0.48
CA ARG A 370 7.11 -12.52 1.16
C ARG A 370 6.42 -12.82 2.50
N PHE A 371 5.12 -12.54 2.55
CA PHE A 371 4.23 -12.87 3.67
C PHE A 371 4.63 -12.25 5.00
N SER A 372 4.62 -10.94 5.04
CA SER A 372 4.70 -10.18 6.29
C SER A 372 3.35 -9.56 6.62
N ILE A 373 3.13 -9.23 7.89
CA ILE A 373 1.87 -8.65 8.34
C ILE A 373 2.09 -7.68 9.47
N CYS A 374 1.28 -6.64 9.52
CA CYS A 374 1.14 -5.75 10.66
C CYS A 374 -0.30 -5.78 11.18
N TYR A 375 -0.42 -5.93 12.51
CA TYR A 375 -1.63 -5.63 13.27
C TYR A 375 -1.39 -4.38 14.11
N ALA A 376 -2.37 -3.51 14.19
CA ALA A 376 -2.30 -2.35 15.07
C ALA A 376 -3.65 -2.07 15.73
N MET A 377 -3.62 -1.58 16.95
CA MET A 377 -4.78 -1.10 17.68
C MET A 377 -4.63 0.37 17.97
N LEU A 378 -5.62 1.14 17.58
CA LEU A 378 -5.72 2.57 17.85
C LEU A 378 -6.98 2.84 18.69
N THR A 379 -6.90 3.79 19.61
CA THR A 379 -8.07 4.27 20.36
C THR A 379 -8.35 5.72 20.04
N VAL A 380 -9.61 6.06 19.80
CA VAL A 380 -10.09 7.44 19.63
C VAL A 380 -10.08 8.16 20.98
N VAL A 381 -9.39 9.30 21.09
CA VAL A 381 -9.24 10.05 22.34
C VAL A 381 -9.62 11.53 22.18
#